data_849fdf249c68000d961d005f7402dc3d
#
_entry.id   849fdf249c68000d961d005f7402dc3d
#
_cell.length_a   1.000
_cell.length_b   1.000
_cell.length_c   1.000
_cell.angle_alpha   90.00
_cell.angle_beta   90.00
_cell.angle_gamma   90.00
#
_symmetry.space_group_name_H-M   'P 1'
#
loop_
_entity.id
_entity.type
_entity.pdbx_description
1 polymer ?
#
loop_
_entity_poly.entity_id
_entity_poly.type
_entity_poly.pdbx_seq_one_letter_code
_entity_poly.pdbx_strand_id
1 'polypeptide(L)'
;MELIFDTYGLFKHFKQPNGNISDVNAAGFTGALLDLRSACPPRYFMHMTRSRNEAAAEGDIFLPDEPDRIGETVKPFLDACRGFDMQVKGAIAPVIPLDRSNPAMNDYQRALSFASVRCAMEAGCEWCIVPPLFVGIPLEEERIVNIKFYKSFFPILKEFFEKHPDEEFKILLQNQCRDRGGHLVRGILSDADEAVEWLKELNEESGKVLGREVFGFCLNIGHVNICGQDLDEITLVLGDYIDAVVLTDNNGSEDSEMLPFTCASRGAGAVAASADTDWLSVIRGLRNIHYDGPVILAMSDTLRTFPVFIRPQLLSFAKTVADFFVWQLTLEQTIAKYSHVVLFGAGNMCRSFMMDYGEKYKPLFTCDNNQSRWGEEFCGLRIESPQKLMDLPDDTGIFICNEYYTEIREQLESMGVKSSIEYFSDRYPNTLARKRLKGLWKNV
;
A
#
# COMPACT_ATOMS: atom_id res chain seq x y z
N MET A 1 -12.74 2.11 2.75
CA MET A 1 -11.26 2.02 2.62
C MET A 1 -10.63 2.61 3.85
N GLU A 2 -9.76 1.88 4.51
CA GLU A 2 -9.07 2.27 5.74
C GLU A 2 -7.62 2.66 5.44
N LEU A 3 -7.15 3.78 6.04
CA LEU A 3 -5.78 4.23 5.91
C LEU A 3 -5.01 3.92 7.20
N ILE A 4 -3.98 3.10 7.08
CA ILE A 4 -3.14 2.63 8.18
C ILE A 4 -1.74 3.20 8.01
N PHE A 5 -1.18 3.76 9.08
CA PHE A 5 0.20 4.20 9.11
C PHE A 5 1.12 3.06 9.59
N ASP A 6 2.14 2.72 8.81
CA ASP A 6 3.19 1.79 9.27
C ASP A 6 4.09 2.49 10.27
N THR A 7 4.17 1.93 11.46
CA THR A 7 4.90 2.52 12.59
C THR A 7 6.38 2.19 12.62
N TYR A 8 6.88 1.40 11.66
CA TYR A 8 8.31 1.08 11.55
C TYR A 8 9.16 2.33 11.36
N GLY A 9 10.23 2.43 12.11
CA GLY A 9 11.12 3.60 12.09
C GLY A 9 10.71 4.78 12.97
N LEU A 10 9.50 4.77 13.57
CA LEU A 10 9.08 5.82 14.52
C LEU A 10 9.79 5.71 15.87
N PHE A 11 9.94 4.49 16.37
CA PHE A 11 10.52 4.27 17.70
C PHE A 11 11.43 3.03 17.71
N LYS A 12 12.33 3.01 18.70
CA LYS A 12 13.18 1.84 18.93
C LYS A 12 12.50 0.93 19.94
N HIS A 13 12.26 -0.33 19.56
CA HIS A 13 11.78 -1.39 20.46
C HIS A 13 10.51 -1.04 21.25
N PHE A 14 9.57 -0.33 20.63
CA PHE A 14 8.34 0.13 21.31
C PHE A 14 8.57 0.92 22.60
N LYS A 15 9.76 1.50 22.79
CA LYS A 15 10.04 2.36 23.95
C LYS A 15 9.44 3.75 23.76
N GLN A 16 8.79 4.27 24.79
CA GLN A 16 8.19 5.60 24.83
C GLN A 16 7.29 5.91 23.60
N PRO A 17 6.31 5.07 23.29
CA PRO A 17 5.51 5.22 22.06
C PRO A 17 4.57 6.44 22.10
N ASN A 18 4.18 6.93 23.29
CA ASN A 18 3.13 7.95 23.44
C ASN A 18 3.38 9.21 22.58
N GLY A 19 4.58 9.77 22.59
CA GLY A 19 4.89 10.96 21.79
C GLY A 19 4.77 10.71 20.30
N ASN A 20 5.32 9.60 19.82
CA ASN A 20 5.28 9.26 18.39
C ASN A 20 3.85 8.93 17.91
N ILE A 21 3.08 8.19 18.70
CA ILE A 21 1.67 7.88 18.37
C ILE A 21 0.81 9.13 18.44
N SER A 22 1.06 10.03 19.41
CA SER A 22 0.42 11.35 19.46
C SER A 22 0.67 12.16 18.18
N ASP A 23 1.91 12.16 17.65
CA ASP A 23 2.25 12.89 16.42
C ASP A 23 1.54 12.30 15.19
N VAL A 24 1.45 10.97 15.10
CA VAL A 24 0.72 10.26 14.04
C VAL A 24 -0.78 10.59 14.09
N ASN A 25 -1.37 10.55 15.29
CA ASN A 25 -2.77 10.91 15.50
C ASN A 25 -3.02 12.39 15.18
N ALA A 26 -2.16 13.30 15.65
CA ALA A 26 -2.26 14.73 15.37
C ALA A 26 -2.13 15.05 13.86
N ALA A 27 -1.43 14.23 13.09
CA ALA A 27 -1.38 14.31 11.64
C ALA A 27 -2.68 13.89 10.95
N GLY A 28 -3.61 13.25 11.69
CA GLY A 28 -4.92 12.82 11.22
C GLY A 28 -5.01 11.36 10.80
N PHE A 29 -4.02 10.53 11.12
CA PHE A 29 -4.14 9.07 10.98
C PHE A 29 -4.98 8.50 12.12
N THR A 30 -5.87 7.57 11.79
CA THR A 30 -6.74 6.88 12.75
C THR A 30 -6.39 5.39 12.90
N GLY A 31 -5.59 4.85 11.98
CA GLY A 31 -5.10 3.47 11.98
C GLY A 31 -3.58 3.41 12.11
N ALA A 32 -3.09 2.46 12.91
CA ALA A 32 -1.67 2.15 13.06
C ALA A 32 -1.42 0.66 12.82
N LEU A 33 -0.36 0.33 12.07
CA LEU A 33 0.08 -1.04 11.91
C LEU A 33 0.88 -1.47 13.14
N LEU A 34 0.55 -2.64 13.70
CA LEU A 34 1.39 -3.29 14.71
C LEU A 34 2.60 -3.92 14.00
N ASP A 35 3.66 -3.13 13.87
CA ASP A 35 4.87 -3.58 13.19
C ASP A 35 5.83 -4.28 14.15
N LEU A 36 5.78 -5.62 14.14
CA LEU A 36 6.59 -6.47 15.01
C LEU A 36 8.07 -6.53 14.57
N ARG A 37 8.41 -6.02 13.36
CA ARG A 37 9.80 -5.77 12.96
C ARG A 37 10.50 -4.82 13.94
N SER A 38 9.76 -3.90 14.55
CA SER A 38 10.29 -2.99 15.58
C SER A 38 10.77 -3.68 16.85
N ALA A 39 10.31 -4.91 17.13
CA ALA A 39 10.84 -5.75 18.21
C ALA A 39 12.16 -6.43 17.82
N CYS A 40 12.45 -6.55 16.52
CA CYS A 40 13.59 -7.26 15.95
C CYS A 40 14.35 -6.35 14.98
N PRO A 41 15.29 -5.49 15.43
CA PRO A 41 15.97 -4.55 14.55
C PRO A 41 16.69 -5.22 13.38
N PRO A 42 16.76 -4.56 12.20
CA PRO A 42 17.36 -5.11 10.98
C PRO A 42 18.79 -5.63 11.14
N ARG A 43 19.57 -5.00 12.00
CA ARG A 43 20.95 -5.45 12.30
C ARG A 43 21.05 -6.88 12.80
N TYR A 44 20.01 -7.36 13.46
CA TYR A 44 19.95 -8.76 13.90
C TYR A 44 19.92 -9.73 12.73
N PHE A 45 19.17 -9.39 11.69
CA PHE A 45 19.07 -10.23 10.48
C PHE A 45 20.28 -10.07 9.55
N MET A 46 20.95 -8.90 9.55
CA MET A 46 22.16 -8.67 8.77
C MET A 46 23.40 -9.36 9.33
N HIS A 47 23.42 -9.68 10.62
CA HIS A 47 24.52 -10.35 11.31
C HIS A 47 24.17 -11.79 11.70
N MET A 48 23.53 -12.52 10.80
CA MET A 48 23.01 -13.88 11.04
C MET A 48 24.06 -14.92 11.42
N THR A 49 25.34 -14.61 11.28
CA THR A 49 26.45 -15.45 11.74
C THR A 49 26.80 -15.28 13.23
N ARG A 50 26.22 -14.26 13.89
CA ARG A 50 26.48 -14.00 15.31
C ARG A 50 25.45 -14.70 16.19
N SER A 51 25.92 -15.19 17.33
CA SER A 51 25.01 -15.70 18.34
C SER A 51 24.13 -14.58 18.91
N ARG A 52 22.92 -14.93 19.36
CA ARG A 52 22.00 -14.02 20.04
C ARG A 52 22.66 -13.27 21.19
N ASN A 53 23.49 -13.96 21.98
CA ASN A 53 24.17 -13.37 23.13
C ASN A 53 25.21 -12.32 22.71
N GLU A 54 25.93 -12.52 21.62
CA GLU A 54 26.87 -11.57 21.06
C GLU A 54 26.15 -10.32 20.54
N ALA A 55 25.00 -10.50 19.88
CA ALA A 55 24.19 -9.42 19.39
C ALA A 55 23.58 -8.58 20.55
N ALA A 56 23.11 -9.24 21.62
CA ALA A 56 22.57 -8.57 22.80
C ALA A 56 23.65 -7.81 23.59
N ALA A 57 24.90 -8.27 23.59
CA ALA A 57 26.01 -7.61 24.27
C ALA A 57 26.40 -6.25 23.62
N GLU A 58 26.10 -6.04 22.36
CA GLU A 58 26.34 -4.79 21.65
C GLU A 58 25.29 -3.70 21.95
N GLY A 59 24.30 -3.98 22.78
CA GLY A 59 23.30 -3.00 23.27
C GLY A 59 22.28 -2.49 22.25
N ASP A 60 22.38 -2.94 20.99
CA ASP A 60 21.58 -2.46 19.89
C ASP A 60 20.38 -3.36 19.52
N ILE A 61 20.25 -4.52 20.17
CA ILE A 61 19.25 -5.52 19.80
C ILE A 61 18.45 -5.93 21.04
N PHE A 62 17.20 -5.56 21.05
CA PHE A 62 16.23 -6.08 22.00
C PHE A 62 15.48 -7.23 21.30
N LEU A 63 15.76 -8.45 21.71
CA LEU A 63 14.95 -9.59 21.39
C LEU A 63 14.28 -10.07 22.66
N PRO A 64 12.99 -10.43 22.60
CA PRO A 64 12.37 -11.13 23.73
C PRO A 64 13.24 -12.35 24.07
N ASP A 65 13.53 -12.56 25.35
CA ASP A 65 14.31 -13.74 25.77
C ASP A 65 13.63 -15.04 25.31
N GLU A 66 12.31 -15.02 25.31
CA GLU A 66 11.44 -16.02 24.77
C GLU A 66 10.52 -15.36 23.73
N PRO A 67 10.37 -15.93 22.52
CA PRO A 67 9.50 -15.37 21.48
C PRO A 67 8.08 -15.10 21.95
N ASP A 68 7.52 -15.98 22.78
CA ASP A 68 6.16 -15.84 23.35
C ASP A 68 5.97 -14.60 24.22
N ARG A 69 7.05 -13.94 24.66
CA ARG A 69 6.98 -12.67 25.41
C ARG A 69 6.90 -11.41 24.55
N ILE A 70 6.76 -11.55 23.22
CA ILE A 70 6.64 -10.40 22.32
C ILE A 70 5.43 -9.51 22.70
N GLY A 71 4.35 -10.09 23.21
CA GLY A 71 3.17 -9.38 23.70
C GLY A 71 3.49 -8.37 24.81
N GLU A 72 4.42 -8.70 25.72
CA GLU A 72 4.87 -7.76 26.76
C GLU A 72 5.63 -6.57 26.16
N THR A 73 6.40 -6.82 25.12
CA THR A 73 7.20 -5.79 24.42
C THR A 73 6.31 -4.79 23.70
N VAL A 74 5.21 -5.22 23.10
CA VAL A 74 4.31 -4.36 22.31
C VAL A 74 3.21 -3.71 23.14
N LYS A 75 2.98 -4.15 24.37
CA LYS A 75 1.94 -3.61 25.25
C LYS A 75 1.96 -2.08 25.37
N PRO A 76 3.12 -1.41 25.59
CA PRO A 76 3.15 0.06 25.64
C PRO A 76 2.66 0.74 24.36
N PHE A 77 2.89 0.13 23.19
CA PHE A 77 2.38 0.61 21.92
C PHE A 77 0.85 0.50 21.83
N LEU A 78 0.31 -0.67 22.19
CA LEU A 78 -1.13 -0.90 22.20
C LEU A 78 -1.86 0.02 23.19
N ASP A 79 -1.25 0.25 24.37
CA ASP A 79 -1.79 1.17 25.36
C ASP A 79 -1.77 2.62 24.83
N ALA A 80 -0.72 3.03 24.12
CA ALA A 80 -0.65 4.35 23.49
C ALA A 80 -1.71 4.51 22.40
N CYS A 81 -1.85 3.53 21.49
CA CYS A 81 -2.89 3.55 20.44
C CYS A 81 -4.29 3.69 21.06
N ARG A 82 -4.60 2.93 22.10
CA ARG A 82 -5.87 3.07 22.84
C ARG A 82 -6.05 4.45 23.46
N GLY A 83 -4.98 5.02 24.03
CA GLY A 83 -5.00 6.34 24.64
C GLY A 83 -5.29 7.49 23.67
N PHE A 84 -5.00 7.31 22.40
CA PHE A 84 -5.24 8.26 21.30
C PHE A 84 -6.37 7.83 20.34
N ASP A 85 -7.17 6.83 20.71
CA ASP A 85 -8.27 6.29 19.90
C ASP A 85 -7.84 5.85 18.48
N MET A 86 -6.62 5.33 18.38
CA MET A 86 -6.08 4.76 17.14
C MET A 86 -6.38 3.28 17.03
N GLN A 87 -6.90 2.85 15.90
CA GLN A 87 -7.22 1.46 15.62
C GLN A 87 -5.95 0.68 15.22
N VAL A 88 -5.83 -0.55 15.72
CA VAL A 88 -4.75 -1.48 15.35
C VAL A 88 -5.41 -2.76 14.82
N LYS A 89 -5.76 -2.75 13.53
CA LYS A 89 -6.47 -3.86 12.89
C LYS A 89 -5.55 -4.85 12.21
N GLY A 90 -4.32 -4.48 11.98
CA GLY A 90 -3.36 -5.31 11.28
C GLY A 90 -2.00 -5.32 11.93
N ALA A 91 -1.27 -6.40 11.69
CA ALA A 91 0.10 -6.59 12.12
C ALA A 91 1.00 -7.05 10.98
N ILE A 92 2.31 -6.87 11.13
CA ILE A 92 3.32 -7.49 10.28
C ILE A 92 4.37 -8.19 11.13
N ALA A 93 4.60 -9.48 10.84
CA ALA A 93 5.65 -10.28 11.46
C ALA A 93 7.03 -9.93 10.89
N PRO A 94 8.12 -10.17 11.65
CA PRO A 94 9.48 -10.01 11.13
C PRO A 94 9.77 -10.91 9.94
N VAL A 95 10.55 -10.42 8.98
CA VAL A 95 11.09 -11.21 7.88
C VAL A 95 12.10 -12.23 8.43
N ILE A 96 12.05 -13.47 7.94
CA ILE A 96 12.89 -14.55 8.45
C ILE A 96 13.80 -15.09 7.35
N PRO A 97 15.06 -14.64 7.29
CA PRO A 97 16.09 -15.35 6.54
C PRO A 97 16.57 -16.57 7.34
N LEU A 98 16.51 -17.75 6.75
CA LEU A 98 17.01 -18.98 7.38
C LEU A 98 18.49 -19.18 7.06
N ASP A 99 19.28 -19.45 8.09
CA ASP A 99 20.70 -19.79 7.97
C ASP A 99 20.92 -21.29 8.18
N ARG A 100 21.36 -21.98 7.15
CA ARG A 100 21.62 -23.45 7.21
C ARG A 100 22.70 -23.82 8.22
N SER A 101 23.59 -22.89 8.56
CA SER A 101 24.67 -23.09 9.53
C SER A 101 24.22 -22.90 10.98
N ASN A 102 23.02 -22.34 11.22
CA ASN A 102 22.52 -22.01 12.56
C ASN A 102 21.09 -22.49 12.82
N PRO A 103 20.87 -23.81 13.02
CA PRO A 103 19.54 -24.37 13.25
C PRO A 103 18.82 -23.76 14.46
N ALA A 104 19.54 -23.51 15.56
CA ALA A 104 18.93 -22.95 16.78
C ALA A 104 18.36 -21.55 16.54
N MET A 105 19.03 -20.74 15.72
CA MET A 105 18.52 -19.44 15.31
C MET A 105 17.29 -19.57 14.41
N ASN A 106 17.29 -20.52 13.49
CA ASN A 106 16.14 -20.78 12.63
C ASN A 106 14.91 -21.21 13.44
N ASP A 107 15.10 -22.05 14.46
CA ASP A 107 14.00 -22.45 15.37
C ASP A 107 13.48 -21.26 16.17
N TYR A 108 14.35 -20.41 16.68
CA TYR A 108 13.97 -19.17 17.34
C TYR A 108 13.16 -18.24 16.40
N GLN A 109 13.63 -18.04 15.18
CA GLN A 109 12.96 -17.18 14.20
C GLN A 109 11.58 -17.73 13.81
N ARG A 110 11.44 -19.04 13.63
CA ARG A 110 10.12 -19.66 13.40
C ARG A 110 9.19 -19.48 14.60
N ALA A 111 9.69 -19.72 15.81
CA ALA A 111 8.94 -19.49 17.03
C ALA A 111 8.48 -18.02 17.14
N LEU A 112 9.32 -17.07 16.72
CA LEU A 112 8.98 -15.66 16.67
C LEU A 112 7.84 -15.34 15.68
N SER A 113 7.78 -16.01 14.53
CA SER A 113 6.64 -15.87 13.60
C SER A 113 5.35 -16.36 14.23
N PHE A 114 5.37 -17.51 14.91
CA PHE A 114 4.18 -18.03 15.61
C PHE A 114 3.74 -17.10 16.74
N ALA A 115 4.69 -16.61 17.53
CA ALA A 115 4.43 -15.65 18.59
C ALA A 115 3.88 -14.33 18.04
N SER A 116 4.35 -13.89 16.87
CA SER A 116 3.85 -12.69 16.19
C SER A 116 2.38 -12.83 15.78
N VAL A 117 2.01 -13.96 15.21
CA VAL A 117 0.61 -14.24 14.83
C VAL A 117 -0.29 -14.31 16.07
N ARG A 118 0.15 -14.98 17.16
CA ARG A 118 -0.59 -14.99 18.43
C ARG A 118 -0.75 -13.59 19.00
N CYS A 119 0.33 -12.81 19.01
CA CYS A 119 0.30 -11.43 19.49
C CYS A 119 -0.68 -10.56 18.70
N ALA A 120 -0.74 -10.73 17.36
CA ALA A 120 -1.70 -10.03 16.52
C ALA A 120 -3.15 -10.42 16.88
N MET A 121 -3.45 -11.71 17.04
CA MET A 121 -4.77 -12.18 17.47
C MET A 121 -5.15 -11.65 18.85
N GLU A 122 -4.23 -11.70 19.84
CA GLU A 122 -4.45 -11.19 21.20
C GLU A 122 -4.63 -9.65 21.23
N ALA A 123 -4.00 -8.94 20.29
CA ALA A 123 -4.18 -7.50 20.11
C ALA A 123 -5.52 -7.12 19.46
N GLY A 124 -6.29 -8.09 18.97
CA GLY A 124 -7.56 -7.87 18.27
C GLY A 124 -7.36 -7.46 16.80
N CYS A 125 -6.22 -7.81 16.19
CA CYS A 125 -6.02 -7.59 14.77
C CYS A 125 -6.90 -8.53 13.94
N GLU A 126 -7.37 -8.05 12.80
CA GLU A 126 -8.15 -8.82 11.81
C GLU A 126 -7.23 -9.63 10.88
N TRP A 127 -5.96 -9.24 10.77
CA TRP A 127 -4.96 -9.92 9.93
C TRP A 127 -3.52 -9.68 10.42
N CYS A 128 -2.63 -10.59 9.96
CA CYS A 128 -1.19 -10.44 10.15
C CYS A 128 -0.46 -10.76 8.84
N ILE A 129 0.34 -9.82 8.35
CA ILE A 129 1.26 -10.06 7.25
C ILE A 129 2.39 -10.95 7.78
N VAL A 130 2.54 -12.13 7.18
CA VAL A 130 3.63 -13.07 7.49
C VAL A 130 4.46 -13.26 6.24
N PRO A 131 5.60 -12.57 6.11
CA PRO A 131 6.49 -12.74 4.96
C PRO A 131 6.97 -14.19 4.83
N PRO A 132 7.20 -14.68 3.60
CA PRO A 132 7.72 -16.03 3.39
C PRO A 132 9.13 -16.18 3.97
N LEU A 133 9.50 -17.43 4.26
CA LEU A 133 10.85 -17.77 4.70
C LEU A 133 11.85 -17.65 3.54
N PHE A 134 12.97 -16.98 3.79
CA PHE A 134 14.10 -16.96 2.85
C PHE A 134 15.07 -18.08 3.20
N VAL A 135 15.23 -19.06 2.32
CA VAL A 135 16.07 -20.25 2.56
C VAL A 135 17.34 -20.25 1.71
N GLY A 136 17.35 -19.48 0.61
CA GLY A 136 18.50 -19.41 -0.30
C GLY A 136 18.70 -20.68 -1.12
N ILE A 137 17.61 -21.35 -1.50
CA ILE A 137 17.55 -22.53 -2.37
C ILE A 137 16.80 -22.18 -3.67
N PRO A 138 16.73 -23.06 -4.66
CA PRO A 138 15.90 -22.84 -5.83
C PRO A 138 14.43 -22.54 -5.47
N LEU A 139 13.77 -21.64 -6.22
CA LEU A 139 12.42 -21.16 -5.91
C LEU A 139 11.40 -22.29 -5.75
N GLU A 140 11.47 -23.32 -6.60
CA GLU A 140 10.58 -24.48 -6.53
C GLU A 140 10.70 -25.25 -5.20
N GLU A 141 11.92 -25.35 -4.66
CA GLU A 141 12.16 -25.97 -3.35
C GLU A 141 11.73 -25.03 -2.22
N GLU A 142 11.96 -23.72 -2.36
CA GLU A 142 11.47 -22.70 -1.41
C GLU A 142 9.95 -22.70 -1.31
N ARG A 143 9.22 -22.93 -2.42
CA ARG A 143 7.76 -23.12 -2.41
C ARG A 143 7.36 -24.22 -1.43
N ILE A 144 7.95 -25.41 -1.55
CA ILE A 144 7.61 -26.56 -0.70
C ILE A 144 7.83 -26.24 0.78
N VAL A 145 8.94 -25.58 1.10
CA VAL A 145 9.26 -25.17 2.47
C VAL A 145 8.23 -24.17 2.99
N ASN A 146 7.88 -23.17 2.19
CA ASN A 146 6.96 -22.12 2.58
C ASN A 146 5.51 -22.60 2.70
N ILE A 147 5.03 -23.44 1.80
CA ILE A 147 3.69 -24.06 1.93
C ILE A 147 3.59 -24.84 3.26
N LYS A 148 4.62 -25.62 3.62
CA LYS A 148 4.66 -26.30 4.92
C LYS A 148 4.69 -25.31 6.08
N PHE A 149 5.43 -24.22 5.96
CA PHE A 149 5.50 -23.18 6.97
C PHE A 149 4.13 -22.54 7.20
N TYR A 150 3.42 -22.13 6.15
CA TYR A 150 2.09 -21.54 6.30
C TYR A 150 1.07 -22.56 6.85
N LYS A 151 1.08 -23.81 6.42
CA LYS A 151 0.23 -24.87 6.98
C LYS A 151 0.52 -25.14 8.47
N SER A 152 1.73 -24.84 8.95
CA SER A 152 2.08 -25.01 10.36
C SER A 152 1.40 -24.04 11.32
N PHE A 153 0.75 -22.98 10.81
CA PHE A 153 -0.10 -22.07 11.62
C PHE A 153 -1.50 -22.65 11.92
N PHE A 154 -1.95 -23.71 11.25
CA PHE A 154 -3.29 -24.28 11.48
C PHE A 154 -3.62 -24.59 12.94
N PRO A 155 -2.72 -25.19 13.76
CA PRO A 155 -3.04 -25.47 15.15
C PRO A 155 -3.39 -24.22 15.98
N ILE A 156 -2.63 -23.12 15.83
CA ILE A 156 -2.90 -21.89 16.56
C ILE A 156 -4.14 -21.17 16.05
N LEU A 157 -4.39 -21.19 14.75
CA LEU A 157 -5.61 -20.64 14.16
C LEU A 157 -6.84 -21.43 14.60
N LYS A 158 -6.75 -22.78 14.65
CA LYS A 158 -7.82 -23.63 15.13
C LYS A 158 -8.18 -23.32 16.59
N GLU A 159 -7.17 -23.24 17.46
CA GLU A 159 -7.37 -22.85 18.87
C GLU A 159 -8.02 -21.48 19.01
N PHE A 160 -7.62 -20.51 18.17
CA PHE A 160 -8.20 -19.17 18.17
C PHE A 160 -9.68 -19.20 17.77
N PHE A 161 -10.03 -19.83 16.65
CA PHE A 161 -11.41 -19.89 16.18
C PHE A 161 -12.32 -20.77 17.04
N GLU A 162 -11.79 -21.74 17.76
CA GLU A 162 -12.57 -22.50 18.76
C GLU A 162 -12.96 -21.62 19.97
N LYS A 163 -12.11 -20.66 20.34
CA LYS A 163 -12.35 -19.69 21.42
C LYS A 163 -13.18 -18.48 20.96
N HIS A 164 -13.02 -18.10 19.70
CA HIS A 164 -13.57 -16.90 19.07
C HIS A 164 -14.25 -17.26 17.73
N PRO A 165 -15.39 -17.99 17.73
CA PRO A 165 -15.99 -18.52 16.51
C PRO A 165 -16.53 -17.44 15.56
N ASP A 166 -16.89 -16.28 16.08
CA ASP A 166 -17.45 -15.14 15.34
C ASP A 166 -16.37 -14.15 14.85
N GLU A 167 -15.12 -14.32 15.28
CA GLU A 167 -14.02 -13.45 14.86
C GLU A 167 -13.44 -13.93 13.53
N GLU A 168 -12.97 -12.98 12.73
CA GLU A 168 -12.23 -13.21 11.49
C GLU A 168 -10.76 -12.89 11.72
N PHE A 169 -9.90 -13.72 11.17
CA PHE A 169 -8.47 -13.47 11.16
C PHE A 169 -7.84 -14.11 9.93
N LYS A 170 -6.97 -13.36 9.24
CA LYS A 170 -6.23 -13.84 8.07
C LYS A 170 -4.72 -13.73 8.25
N ILE A 171 -3.99 -14.68 7.70
CA ILE A 171 -2.55 -14.57 7.44
C ILE A 171 -2.39 -14.05 6.02
N LEU A 172 -1.74 -12.89 5.87
CA LEU A 172 -1.48 -12.31 4.56
C LEU A 172 -0.07 -12.67 4.09
N LEU A 173 0.01 -13.33 2.93
CA LEU A 173 1.25 -13.52 2.21
C LEU A 173 1.66 -12.20 1.55
N GLN A 174 2.97 -11.99 1.31
CA GLN A 174 3.45 -10.76 0.69
C GLN A 174 4.48 -11.04 -0.39
N ASN A 175 4.36 -10.36 -1.55
CA ASN A 175 5.38 -10.41 -2.60
C ASN A 175 6.73 -9.89 -2.10
N GLN A 176 7.82 -10.57 -2.49
CA GLN A 176 9.16 -10.26 -2.06
C GLN A 176 10.10 -9.99 -3.24
N CYS A 177 11.09 -9.14 -3.03
CA CYS A 177 12.30 -9.11 -3.84
C CYS A 177 13.40 -9.93 -3.15
N ARG A 178 14.46 -10.27 -3.88
CA ARG A 178 15.65 -10.93 -3.32
C ARG A 178 16.93 -10.39 -3.90
N ASP A 179 17.99 -10.38 -3.09
CA ASP A 179 19.33 -10.07 -3.58
C ASP A 179 19.91 -11.24 -4.39
N ARG A 180 20.48 -10.91 -5.54
CA ARG A 180 21.26 -11.82 -6.38
C ARG A 180 22.54 -11.14 -6.83
N GLY A 181 23.58 -11.29 -6.03
CA GLY A 181 24.90 -10.72 -6.35
C GLY A 181 24.93 -9.19 -6.32
N GLY A 182 24.22 -8.58 -5.37
CA GLY A 182 24.11 -7.12 -5.21
C GLY A 182 23.04 -6.46 -6.07
N HIS A 183 22.19 -7.24 -6.72
CA HIS A 183 21.04 -6.74 -7.49
C HIS A 183 19.75 -7.33 -6.93
N LEU A 184 18.76 -6.48 -6.73
CA LEU A 184 17.43 -6.94 -6.36
C LEU A 184 16.68 -7.43 -7.60
N VAL A 185 16.11 -8.62 -7.47
CA VAL A 185 15.37 -9.31 -8.52
C VAL A 185 14.08 -9.92 -7.95
N ARG A 186 13.24 -10.49 -8.81
CA ARG A 186 12.02 -11.20 -8.39
C ARG A 186 12.34 -12.25 -7.35
N GLY A 187 11.66 -12.16 -6.21
CA GLY A 187 11.72 -13.11 -5.10
C GLY A 187 10.50 -14.01 -5.05
N ILE A 188 10.28 -14.61 -3.89
CA ILE A 188 9.14 -15.49 -3.61
C ILE A 188 7.85 -14.65 -3.70
N LEU A 189 6.78 -15.22 -4.28
CA LEU A 189 5.47 -14.57 -4.41
C LEU A 189 5.49 -13.25 -5.21
N SER A 190 6.57 -12.98 -5.94
CA SER A 190 6.61 -11.83 -6.84
C SER A 190 5.89 -12.10 -8.16
N ASP A 191 5.71 -13.36 -8.55
CA ASP A 191 4.88 -13.76 -9.68
C ASP A 191 3.42 -13.90 -9.21
N ALA A 192 2.50 -13.22 -9.89
CA ALA A 192 1.10 -13.19 -9.47
C ALA A 192 0.38 -14.51 -9.67
N ASP A 193 0.68 -15.24 -10.74
CA ASP A 193 0.09 -16.57 -10.99
C ASP A 193 0.56 -17.57 -9.93
N GLU A 194 1.87 -17.55 -9.60
CA GLU A 194 2.42 -18.36 -8.51
C GLU A 194 1.75 -18.03 -7.18
N ALA A 195 1.58 -16.75 -6.85
CA ALA A 195 0.93 -16.32 -5.62
C ALA A 195 -0.53 -16.81 -5.52
N VAL A 196 -1.28 -16.72 -6.62
CA VAL A 196 -2.65 -17.25 -6.70
C VAL A 196 -2.69 -18.77 -6.52
N GLU A 197 -1.75 -19.51 -7.11
CA GLU A 197 -1.64 -20.96 -6.90
C GLU A 197 -1.39 -21.31 -5.43
N TRP A 198 -0.49 -20.58 -4.75
CA TRP A 198 -0.24 -20.80 -3.33
C TRP A 198 -1.48 -20.52 -2.48
N LEU A 199 -2.17 -19.39 -2.74
CA LEU A 199 -3.37 -19.02 -2.01
C LEU A 199 -4.50 -20.04 -2.18
N LYS A 200 -4.70 -20.53 -3.41
CA LYS A 200 -5.68 -21.61 -3.68
C LYS A 200 -5.33 -22.88 -2.90
N GLU A 201 -4.08 -23.34 -2.95
CA GLU A 201 -3.65 -24.53 -2.22
C GLU A 201 -3.85 -24.38 -0.71
N LEU A 202 -3.41 -23.24 -0.16
CA LEU A 202 -3.49 -22.97 1.28
C LEU A 202 -4.94 -22.80 1.75
N ASN A 203 -5.80 -22.13 0.97
CA ASN A 203 -7.20 -21.93 1.33
C ASN A 203 -8.04 -23.21 1.16
N GLU A 204 -7.75 -24.03 0.17
CA GLU A 204 -8.36 -25.36 0.07
C GLU A 204 -8.05 -26.23 1.30
N GLU A 205 -6.81 -26.22 1.76
CA GLU A 205 -6.40 -26.98 2.95
C GLU A 205 -6.96 -26.38 4.25
N SER A 206 -6.95 -25.04 4.40
CA SER A 206 -7.52 -24.38 5.57
C SER A 206 -9.05 -24.60 5.64
N GLY A 207 -9.74 -24.59 4.51
CA GLY A 207 -11.15 -24.94 4.42
C GLY A 207 -11.45 -26.35 4.94
N LYS A 208 -10.58 -27.33 4.64
CA LYS A 208 -10.71 -28.71 5.14
C LYS A 208 -10.43 -28.82 6.65
N VAL A 209 -9.42 -28.09 7.16
CA VAL A 209 -8.94 -28.22 8.54
C VAL A 209 -9.68 -27.29 9.50
N LEU A 210 -9.96 -26.07 9.08
CA LEU A 210 -10.51 -24.98 9.90
C LEU A 210 -11.98 -24.66 9.56
N GLY A 211 -12.50 -25.14 8.43
CA GLY A 211 -13.84 -24.83 7.94
C GLY A 211 -13.96 -23.42 7.32
N ARG A 212 -12.85 -22.73 7.09
CA ARG A 212 -12.80 -21.37 6.53
C ARG A 212 -11.49 -21.11 5.80
N GLU A 213 -11.51 -20.15 4.86
CA GLU A 213 -10.33 -19.61 4.20
C GLU A 213 -9.67 -18.56 5.09
N VAL A 214 -8.35 -18.70 5.32
CA VAL A 214 -7.61 -17.85 6.28
C VAL A 214 -6.35 -17.23 5.68
N PHE A 215 -6.11 -17.41 4.38
CA PHE A 215 -4.96 -16.82 3.70
C PHE A 215 -5.40 -15.79 2.67
N GLY A 216 -4.74 -14.66 2.68
CA GLY A 216 -4.90 -13.59 1.71
C GLY A 216 -3.56 -13.04 1.27
N PHE A 217 -3.57 -11.93 0.56
CA PHE A 217 -2.37 -11.31 -0.01
C PHE A 217 -2.23 -9.85 0.39
N CYS A 218 -1.03 -9.48 0.79
CA CYS A 218 -0.62 -8.10 0.96
C CYS A 218 0.27 -7.69 -0.22
N LEU A 219 -0.22 -6.82 -1.08
CA LEU A 219 0.53 -6.32 -2.23
C LEU A 219 1.45 -5.17 -1.81
N ASN A 220 2.77 -5.41 -1.80
CA ASN A 220 3.77 -4.38 -1.57
C ASN A 220 4.17 -3.74 -2.91
N ILE A 221 3.78 -2.48 -3.11
CA ILE A 221 4.01 -1.72 -4.35
C ILE A 221 5.51 -1.48 -4.58
N GLY A 222 6.28 -1.22 -3.52
CA GLY A 222 7.72 -1.03 -3.63
C GLY A 222 8.43 -2.27 -4.19
N HIS A 223 8.07 -3.46 -3.73
CA HIS A 223 8.64 -4.71 -4.26
C HIS A 223 8.25 -4.95 -5.73
N VAL A 224 7.03 -4.59 -6.14
CA VAL A 224 6.63 -4.67 -7.56
C VAL A 224 7.50 -3.75 -8.42
N ASN A 225 7.77 -2.51 -7.94
CA ASN A 225 8.62 -1.56 -8.66
C ASN A 225 10.06 -2.08 -8.81
N ILE A 226 10.68 -2.57 -7.72
CA ILE A 226 12.03 -3.15 -7.73
C ILE A 226 12.12 -4.34 -8.71
N CYS A 227 11.11 -5.19 -8.73
CA CYS A 227 11.05 -6.34 -9.62
C CYS A 227 10.75 -5.97 -11.08
N GLY A 228 10.52 -4.70 -11.38
CA GLY A 228 10.24 -4.21 -12.72
C GLY A 228 8.96 -4.78 -13.34
N GLN A 229 7.96 -5.07 -12.51
CA GLN A 229 6.73 -5.73 -12.94
C GLN A 229 5.63 -4.73 -13.33
N ASP A 230 4.66 -5.19 -14.10
CA ASP A 230 3.49 -4.40 -14.49
C ASP A 230 2.42 -4.47 -13.40
N LEU A 231 2.13 -3.34 -12.79
CA LEU A 231 1.17 -3.24 -11.69
C LEU A 231 -0.27 -3.50 -12.13
N ASP A 232 -0.64 -3.12 -13.34
CA ASP A 232 -1.98 -3.40 -13.88
C ASP A 232 -2.18 -4.92 -14.02
N GLU A 233 -1.16 -5.64 -14.51
CA GLU A 233 -1.20 -7.09 -14.68
C GLU A 233 -1.28 -7.81 -13.34
N ILE A 234 -0.41 -7.46 -12.39
CA ILE A 234 -0.37 -8.09 -11.06
C ILE A 234 -1.67 -7.89 -10.31
N THR A 235 -2.21 -6.68 -10.28
CA THR A 235 -3.47 -6.40 -9.58
C THR A 235 -4.64 -7.16 -10.20
N LEU A 236 -4.68 -7.26 -11.54
CA LEU A 236 -5.74 -8.00 -12.23
C LEU A 236 -5.68 -9.50 -11.94
N VAL A 237 -4.49 -10.10 -11.92
CA VAL A 237 -4.31 -11.54 -11.66
C VAL A 237 -4.61 -11.89 -10.20
N LEU A 238 -4.12 -11.08 -9.25
CA LEU A 238 -4.39 -11.31 -7.83
C LEU A 238 -5.85 -11.03 -7.46
N GLY A 239 -6.47 -10.01 -8.06
CA GLY A 239 -7.90 -9.70 -7.89
C GLY A 239 -8.35 -9.68 -6.43
N ASP A 240 -9.39 -10.44 -6.12
CA ASP A 240 -10.02 -10.52 -4.79
C ASP A 240 -9.12 -11.14 -3.69
N TYR A 241 -7.95 -11.68 -4.05
CA TYR A 241 -6.99 -12.15 -3.04
C TYR A 241 -6.23 -11.02 -2.36
N ILE A 242 -6.27 -9.77 -2.88
CA ILE A 242 -5.60 -8.63 -2.27
C ILE A 242 -6.42 -8.14 -1.07
N ASP A 243 -6.00 -8.51 0.13
CA ASP A 243 -6.60 -8.07 1.39
C ASP A 243 -5.94 -6.81 1.97
N ALA A 244 -4.71 -6.48 1.57
CA ALA A 244 -4.02 -5.25 2.00
C ALA A 244 -3.05 -4.75 0.91
N VAL A 245 -2.80 -3.44 0.88
CA VAL A 245 -1.82 -2.81 -0.02
C VAL A 245 -0.85 -1.96 0.77
N VAL A 246 0.47 -2.17 0.57
CA VAL A 246 1.51 -1.31 1.12
C VAL A 246 1.93 -0.29 0.07
N LEU A 247 1.66 0.98 0.36
CA LEU A 247 2.14 2.12 -0.41
C LEU A 247 3.52 2.54 0.11
N THR A 248 4.52 2.29 -0.67
CA THR A 248 5.89 2.75 -0.46
C THR A 248 6.58 3.01 -1.79
N ASP A 249 7.51 3.93 -1.81
CA ASP A 249 8.29 4.31 -2.99
C ASP A 249 9.74 3.85 -2.87
N ASN A 250 10.41 3.68 -4.00
CA ASN A 250 11.84 3.42 -4.09
C ASN A 250 12.39 3.80 -5.47
N ASN A 251 13.71 3.76 -5.59
CA ASN A 251 14.41 4.10 -6.84
C ASN A 251 14.54 2.93 -7.84
N GLY A 252 13.83 1.82 -7.62
CA GLY A 252 13.88 0.62 -8.46
C GLY A 252 15.17 -0.22 -8.32
N SER A 253 16.07 0.13 -7.39
CA SER A 253 17.33 -0.58 -7.16
C SER A 253 17.60 -0.93 -5.70
N GLU A 254 17.00 -0.22 -4.76
CA GLU A 254 17.14 -0.42 -3.33
C GLU A 254 15.77 -0.70 -2.71
N ASP A 255 15.71 -1.66 -1.80
CA ASP A 255 14.51 -1.97 -1.05
C ASP A 255 14.35 -0.95 0.09
N SER A 256 13.95 0.26 -0.30
CA SER A 256 13.73 1.38 0.61
C SER A 256 12.23 1.66 0.78
N GLU A 257 11.84 2.04 1.99
CA GLU A 257 10.49 2.49 2.30
C GLU A 257 10.45 4.02 2.31
N MET A 258 10.24 4.60 1.12
CA MET A 258 10.15 6.05 0.95
C MET A 258 8.70 6.49 0.78
N LEU A 259 8.41 7.73 1.17
CA LEU A 259 7.09 8.34 0.93
C LEU A 259 6.78 8.36 -0.57
N PRO A 260 5.59 7.95 -1.02
CA PRO A 260 5.20 8.04 -2.42
C PRO A 260 5.46 9.40 -3.06
N PHE A 261 5.89 9.42 -4.32
CA PHE A 261 6.30 10.57 -5.13
C PHE A 261 7.66 11.19 -4.77
N THR A 262 8.41 10.65 -3.81
CA THR A 262 9.70 11.25 -3.39
C THR A 262 10.91 10.64 -4.08
N CYS A 263 10.79 9.48 -4.70
CA CYS A 263 11.85 8.80 -5.45
C CYS A 263 11.84 9.07 -6.95
N ALA A 264 11.09 10.08 -7.41
CA ALA A 264 11.07 10.43 -8.83
C ALA A 264 12.47 10.76 -9.34
N SER A 265 12.93 10.02 -10.34
CA SER A 265 14.25 10.25 -10.90
C SER A 265 14.27 11.56 -11.68
N ARG A 266 15.16 12.45 -11.28
CA ARG A 266 15.41 13.74 -11.96
C ARG A 266 16.40 13.62 -13.11
N GLY A 267 16.79 12.39 -13.45
CA GLY A 267 17.76 12.12 -14.51
C GLY A 267 17.20 12.38 -15.91
N ALA A 268 18.03 12.94 -16.80
CA ALA A 268 17.66 13.31 -18.17
C ALA A 268 17.62 12.11 -19.13
N GLY A 269 17.16 10.93 -18.72
CA GLY A 269 17.15 9.77 -19.60
C GLY A 269 15.95 8.82 -19.40
N ALA A 270 15.56 8.17 -20.47
CA ALA A 270 14.45 7.20 -20.49
C ALA A 270 14.66 6.03 -19.48
N VAL A 271 15.93 5.65 -19.23
CA VAL A 271 16.28 4.58 -18.29
C VAL A 271 16.01 5.00 -16.85
N ALA A 272 16.34 6.25 -16.48
CA ALA A 272 16.06 6.77 -15.14
C ALA A 272 14.55 6.81 -14.86
N ALA A 273 13.75 7.27 -15.84
CA ALA A 273 12.28 7.31 -15.71
C ALA A 273 11.62 5.92 -15.66
N SER A 274 12.30 4.86 -16.11
CA SER A 274 11.77 3.49 -16.03
C SER A 274 11.91 2.84 -14.65
N ALA A 275 12.72 3.43 -13.76
CA ALA A 275 12.90 2.96 -12.39
C ALA A 275 11.91 3.58 -11.40
N ASP A 276 11.18 4.63 -11.81
CA ASP A 276 10.18 5.26 -10.95
C ASP A 276 8.91 4.41 -10.85
N THR A 277 8.29 4.43 -9.69
CA THR A 277 7.00 3.76 -9.46
C THR A 277 5.91 4.32 -10.39
N ASP A 278 5.21 3.44 -11.11
CA ASP A 278 4.09 3.83 -11.99
C ASP A 278 2.79 4.00 -11.19
N TRP A 279 2.68 5.12 -10.50
CA TRP A 279 1.52 5.42 -9.64
C TRP A 279 0.19 5.43 -10.38
N LEU A 280 0.18 5.75 -11.68
CA LEU A 280 -1.05 5.68 -12.48
C LEU A 280 -1.51 4.24 -12.65
N SER A 281 -0.60 3.32 -12.95
CA SER A 281 -0.92 1.88 -13.03
C SER A 281 -1.34 1.33 -11.65
N VAL A 282 -0.72 1.77 -10.54
CA VAL A 282 -1.17 1.40 -9.18
C VAL A 282 -2.65 1.76 -9.00
N ILE A 283 -3.00 3.02 -9.24
CA ILE A 283 -4.36 3.50 -9.01
C ILE A 283 -5.36 2.84 -9.95
N ARG A 284 -5.02 2.70 -11.24
CA ARG A 284 -5.89 2.04 -12.22
C ARG A 284 -6.09 0.56 -11.91
N GLY A 285 -5.01 -0.14 -11.58
CA GLY A 285 -5.09 -1.55 -11.22
C GLY A 285 -6.03 -1.78 -10.03
N LEU A 286 -5.85 -1.03 -8.95
CA LEU A 286 -6.70 -1.13 -7.76
C LEU A 286 -8.16 -0.72 -8.02
N ARG A 287 -8.40 0.29 -8.88
CA ARG A 287 -9.77 0.65 -9.31
C ARG A 287 -10.42 -0.46 -10.12
N ASN A 288 -9.69 -1.07 -11.04
CA ASN A 288 -10.22 -2.11 -11.92
C ASN A 288 -10.72 -3.34 -11.17
N ILE A 289 -10.10 -3.65 -10.02
CA ILE A 289 -10.55 -4.73 -9.13
C ILE A 289 -11.50 -4.24 -8.02
N HIS A 290 -11.94 -2.98 -8.08
CA HIS A 290 -12.80 -2.36 -7.05
C HIS A 290 -12.26 -2.50 -5.62
N TYR A 291 -10.94 -2.37 -5.45
CA TYR A 291 -10.29 -2.53 -4.17
C TYR A 291 -10.82 -1.55 -3.12
N ASP A 292 -11.29 -2.06 -2.00
CA ASP A 292 -11.82 -1.30 -0.86
C ASP A 292 -11.16 -1.61 0.48
N GLY A 293 -10.17 -2.50 0.46
CA GLY A 293 -9.41 -2.93 1.63
C GLY A 293 -8.48 -1.86 2.23
N PRO A 294 -7.71 -2.21 3.27
CA PRO A 294 -6.79 -1.31 3.95
C PRO A 294 -5.59 -0.92 3.08
N VAL A 295 -5.25 0.37 3.15
CA VAL A 295 -4.06 0.96 2.52
C VAL A 295 -3.07 1.32 3.61
N ILE A 296 -1.89 0.70 3.58
CA ILE A 296 -0.82 0.87 4.55
C ILE A 296 0.23 1.82 3.97
N LEU A 297 0.45 2.97 4.60
CA LEU A 297 1.53 3.88 4.22
C LEU A 297 2.81 3.51 4.96
N ALA A 298 3.81 2.99 4.24
CA ALA A 298 5.13 2.66 4.76
C ALA A 298 6.18 3.66 4.24
N MET A 299 6.88 4.35 5.17
CA MET A 299 7.83 5.40 4.86
C MET A 299 8.99 5.49 5.85
N SER A 300 9.45 4.37 6.36
CA SER A 300 10.44 4.31 7.44
C SER A 300 11.78 4.98 7.08
N ASP A 301 12.23 4.87 5.83
CA ASP A 301 13.46 5.49 5.38
C ASP A 301 13.32 7.00 5.20
N THR A 302 12.15 7.48 4.78
CA THR A 302 11.84 8.92 4.82
C THR A 302 11.89 9.43 6.26
N LEU A 303 11.30 8.73 7.22
CA LEU A 303 11.34 9.12 8.65
C LEU A 303 12.77 9.19 9.20
N ARG A 304 13.65 8.27 8.77
CA ARG A 304 15.06 8.26 9.21
C ARG A 304 15.90 9.39 8.60
N THR A 305 15.50 9.85 7.42
CA THR A 305 16.22 10.93 6.71
C THR A 305 16.04 12.28 7.40
N PHE A 306 14.92 12.50 8.09
CA PHE A 306 14.59 13.79 8.69
C PHE A 306 14.89 13.84 10.19
N PRO A 307 15.39 14.99 10.73
CA PRO A 307 15.51 15.20 12.17
C PRO A 307 14.17 15.04 12.89
N VAL A 308 14.21 14.48 14.10
CA VAL A 308 13.00 14.13 14.88
C VAL A 308 12.06 15.33 15.08
N PHE A 309 12.60 16.54 15.30
CA PHE A 309 11.79 17.73 15.60
C PHE A 309 10.92 18.23 14.43
N ILE A 310 11.21 17.82 13.18
CA ILE A 310 10.40 18.18 12.00
C ILE A 310 9.47 17.04 11.57
N ARG A 311 9.49 15.90 12.26
CA ARG A 311 8.61 14.77 11.96
C ARG A 311 7.12 15.07 12.01
N PRO A 312 6.59 15.92 12.93
CA PRO A 312 5.17 16.26 12.93
C PRO A 312 4.71 16.87 11.61
N GLN A 313 5.50 17.77 11.00
CA GLN A 313 5.18 18.39 9.71
C GLN A 313 5.29 17.36 8.57
N LEU A 314 6.28 16.48 8.64
CA LEU A 314 6.45 15.38 7.68
C LEU A 314 5.26 14.41 7.74
N LEU A 315 4.79 14.05 8.93
CA LEU A 315 3.62 13.19 9.12
C LEU A 315 2.33 13.83 8.57
N SER A 316 2.15 15.14 8.80
CA SER A 316 1.01 15.88 8.22
C SER A 316 1.06 15.89 6.68
N PHE A 317 2.24 16.06 6.09
CA PHE A 317 2.42 15.97 4.64
C PHE A 317 2.19 14.54 4.14
N ALA A 318 2.70 13.53 4.85
CA ALA A 318 2.48 12.13 4.53
C ALA A 318 0.98 11.75 4.54
N LYS A 319 0.22 12.31 5.51
CA LYS A 319 -1.23 12.15 5.54
C LYS A 319 -1.90 12.74 4.30
N THR A 320 -1.47 13.93 3.86
CA THR A 320 -1.97 14.54 2.62
C THR A 320 -1.71 13.65 1.39
N VAL A 321 -0.52 13.06 1.31
CA VAL A 321 -0.17 12.11 0.23
C VAL A 321 -1.06 10.88 0.28
N ALA A 322 -1.25 10.30 1.46
CA ALA A 322 -2.08 9.12 1.63
C ALA A 322 -3.57 9.40 1.34
N ASP A 323 -4.09 10.56 1.77
CA ASP A 323 -5.45 10.99 1.45
C ASP A 323 -5.67 11.17 -0.06
N PHE A 324 -4.63 11.61 -0.78
CA PHE A 324 -4.68 11.68 -2.24
C PHE A 324 -4.90 10.29 -2.86
N PHE A 325 -4.21 9.24 -2.37
CA PHE A 325 -4.45 7.87 -2.86
C PHE A 325 -5.87 7.39 -2.53
N VAL A 326 -6.33 7.57 -1.30
CA VAL A 326 -7.71 7.22 -0.90
C VAL A 326 -8.73 7.94 -1.78
N TRP A 327 -8.55 9.25 -1.98
CA TRP A 327 -9.41 10.03 -2.87
C TRP A 327 -9.42 9.48 -4.30
N GLN A 328 -8.24 9.17 -4.84
CA GLN A 328 -8.12 8.60 -6.19
C GLN A 328 -8.81 7.23 -6.31
N LEU A 329 -8.66 6.37 -5.32
CA LEU A 329 -9.27 5.04 -5.32
C LEU A 329 -10.79 5.09 -5.13
N THR A 330 -11.30 6.11 -4.41
CA THR A 330 -12.74 6.31 -4.15
C THR A 330 -13.41 7.31 -5.09
N LEU A 331 -12.71 7.79 -6.12
CA LEU A 331 -13.21 8.82 -7.03
C LEU A 331 -14.50 8.38 -7.75
N GLU A 332 -14.61 7.13 -8.13
CA GLU A 332 -15.82 6.61 -8.76
C GLU A 332 -17.02 6.69 -7.84
N GLN A 333 -16.85 6.48 -6.55
CA GLN A 333 -17.91 6.64 -5.55
C GLN A 333 -18.35 8.10 -5.46
N THR A 334 -17.43 9.06 -5.69
CA THR A 334 -17.75 10.48 -5.73
C THR A 334 -18.53 10.82 -6.99
N ILE A 335 -18.14 10.29 -8.16
CA ILE A 335 -18.86 10.49 -9.43
C ILE A 335 -20.29 9.92 -9.31
N ALA A 336 -20.44 8.75 -8.72
CA ALA A 336 -21.70 8.04 -8.56
C ALA A 336 -22.73 8.75 -7.64
N LYS A 337 -22.30 9.76 -6.86
CA LYS A 337 -23.22 10.57 -6.05
C LYS A 337 -24.12 11.47 -6.90
N TYR A 338 -23.71 11.77 -8.14
CA TYR A 338 -24.40 12.72 -9.01
C TYR A 338 -25.18 12.01 -10.10
N SER A 339 -26.42 12.43 -10.31
CA SER A 339 -27.24 11.95 -11.42
C SER A 339 -26.76 12.50 -12.77
N HIS A 340 -26.09 13.64 -12.77
CA HIS A 340 -25.53 14.29 -13.94
C HIS A 340 -24.08 14.70 -13.68
N VAL A 341 -23.25 14.58 -14.71
CA VAL A 341 -21.84 14.98 -14.68
C VAL A 341 -21.57 15.99 -15.78
N VAL A 342 -20.82 17.03 -15.44
CA VAL A 342 -20.29 18.00 -16.40
C VAL A 342 -18.78 18.10 -16.17
N LEU A 343 -18.01 18.22 -17.25
CA LEU A 343 -16.56 18.41 -17.15
C LEU A 343 -16.19 19.88 -17.37
N PHE A 344 -15.10 20.31 -16.73
CA PHE A 344 -14.50 21.61 -17.00
C PHE A 344 -13.05 21.44 -17.43
N GLY A 345 -12.75 21.81 -18.66
CA GLY A 345 -11.45 21.66 -19.31
C GLY A 345 -11.49 20.66 -20.47
N ALA A 346 -11.24 21.13 -21.69
CA ALA A 346 -11.19 20.29 -22.90
C ALA A 346 -9.72 19.93 -23.25
N GLY A 347 -9.04 19.29 -22.31
CA GLY A 347 -7.63 18.91 -22.41
C GLY A 347 -7.36 17.41 -22.13
N ASN A 348 -6.11 17.07 -21.84
CA ASN A 348 -5.71 15.68 -21.60
C ASN A 348 -6.41 15.05 -20.41
N MET A 349 -6.61 15.80 -19.32
CA MET A 349 -7.31 15.26 -18.13
C MET A 349 -8.79 14.95 -18.46
N CYS A 350 -9.46 15.78 -19.25
CA CYS A 350 -10.81 15.47 -19.75
C CYS A 350 -10.80 14.18 -20.59
N ARG A 351 -9.79 14.01 -21.45
CA ARG A 351 -9.64 12.77 -22.23
C ARG A 351 -9.48 11.55 -21.33
N SER A 352 -8.67 11.65 -20.30
CA SER A 352 -8.48 10.58 -19.33
C SER A 352 -9.75 10.27 -18.55
N PHE A 353 -10.50 11.31 -18.11
CA PHE A 353 -11.80 11.11 -17.50
C PHE A 353 -12.75 10.34 -18.41
N MET A 354 -12.81 10.73 -19.70
CA MET A 354 -13.66 10.05 -20.68
C MET A 354 -13.23 8.61 -20.94
N MET A 355 -11.93 8.31 -20.90
CA MET A 355 -11.42 6.94 -21.03
C MET A 355 -11.77 6.07 -19.83
N ASP A 356 -11.63 6.61 -18.62
CA ASP A 356 -11.80 5.85 -17.37
C ASP A 356 -13.29 5.74 -16.97
N TYR A 357 -14.10 6.78 -17.24
CA TYR A 357 -15.47 6.92 -16.69
C TYR A 357 -16.54 7.31 -17.71
N GLY A 358 -16.15 7.81 -18.89
CA GLY A 358 -17.08 8.43 -19.84
C GLY A 358 -18.14 7.50 -20.39
N GLU A 359 -17.87 6.20 -20.50
CA GLU A 359 -18.85 5.21 -20.94
C GLU A 359 -19.95 4.99 -19.90
N LYS A 360 -19.57 4.89 -18.64
CA LYS A 360 -20.51 4.62 -17.53
C LYS A 360 -21.31 5.85 -17.11
N TYR A 361 -20.65 7.02 -17.00
CA TYR A 361 -21.28 8.22 -16.43
C TYR A 361 -21.70 9.28 -17.45
N LYS A 362 -21.30 9.16 -18.71
CA LYS A 362 -21.73 9.96 -19.87
C LYS A 362 -21.92 11.46 -19.55
N PRO A 363 -20.85 12.25 -19.39
CA PRO A 363 -20.98 13.67 -19.07
C PRO A 363 -21.85 14.40 -20.09
N LEU A 364 -22.65 15.39 -19.65
CA LEU A 364 -23.57 16.14 -20.50
C LEU A 364 -22.82 16.97 -21.54
N PHE A 365 -21.73 17.61 -21.13
CA PHE A 365 -20.83 18.42 -21.96
C PHE A 365 -19.54 18.72 -21.22
N THR A 366 -18.58 19.38 -21.88
CA THR A 366 -17.42 19.97 -21.21
C THR A 366 -17.40 21.49 -21.41
N CYS A 367 -16.87 22.23 -20.44
CA CYS A 367 -16.64 23.67 -20.55
C CYS A 367 -15.17 23.98 -20.76
N ASP A 368 -14.88 25.12 -21.40
CA ASP A 368 -13.53 25.67 -21.52
C ASP A 368 -13.57 27.18 -21.48
N ASN A 369 -12.57 27.82 -20.85
CA ASN A 369 -12.42 29.25 -20.82
C ASN A 369 -12.01 29.83 -22.18
N ASN A 370 -11.48 29.02 -23.08
CA ASN A 370 -11.08 29.43 -24.43
C ASN A 370 -12.33 29.58 -25.32
N GLN A 371 -12.80 30.79 -25.49
CA GLN A 371 -13.98 31.15 -26.28
C GLN A 371 -13.91 30.64 -27.74
N SER A 372 -12.70 30.57 -28.33
CA SER A 372 -12.54 30.11 -29.71
C SER A 372 -12.92 28.66 -29.94
N ARG A 373 -13.00 27.89 -28.86
CA ARG A 373 -13.34 26.45 -28.90
C ARG A 373 -14.82 26.18 -28.66
N TRP A 374 -15.60 27.18 -28.24
CA TRP A 374 -17.01 26.94 -27.94
C TRP A 374 -17.78 26.49 -29.16
N GLY A 375 -18.57 25.44 -28.97
CA GLY A 375 -19.31 24.79 -30.04
C GLY A 375 -18.56 23.65 -30.76
N GLU A 376 -17.25 23.54 -30.57
CA GLU A 376 -16.48 22.38 -31.05
C GLU A 376 -16.83 21.11 -30.26
N GLU A 377 -16.43 19.96 -30.80
CA GLU A 377 -16.54 18.66 -30.16
C GLU A 377 -15.17 18.21 -29.62
N PHE A 378 -15.13 17.67 -28.41
CA PHE A 378 -13.94 17.09 -27.79
C PHE A 378 -14.29 15.79 -27.05
N CYS A 379 -13.70 14.67 -27.45
CA CYS A 379 -13.96 13.34 -26.88
C CYS A 379 -15.46 12.97 -26.84
N GLY A 380 -16.22 13.32 -27.88
CA GLY A 380 -17.67 13.09 -27.96
C GLY A 380 -18.53 14.05 -27.14
N LEU A 381 -17.93 15.08 -26.53
CA LEU A 381 -18.61 16.10 -25.75
C LEU A 381 -18.54 17.44 -26.46
N ARG A 382 -19.65 18.19 -26.46
CA ARG A 382 -19.66 19.57 -26.92
C ARG A 382 -18.94 20.48 -25.95
N ILE A 383 -18.07 21.37 -26.44
CA ILE A 383 -17.41 22.38 -25.62
C ILE A 383 -18.36 23.58 -25.48
N GLU A 384 -18.77 23.86 -24.27
CA GLU A 384 -19.68 24.94 -23.94
C GLU A 384 -18.98 26.06 -23.19
N SER A 385 -19.62 27.25 -23.16
CA SER A 385 -19.12 28.34 -22.33
C SER A 385 -19.37 28.08 -20.85
N PRO A 386 -18.52 28.61 -19.92
CA PRO A 386 -18.74 28.44 -18.48
C PRO A 386 -20.08 28.99 -17.99
N GLN A 387 -20.70 29.96 -18.71
CA GLN A 387 -22.01 30.53 -18.38
C GLN A 387 -23.11 29.47 -18.37
N LYS A 388 -22.97 28.38 -19.15
CA LYS A 388 -23.96 27.29 -19.19
C LYS A 388 -24.04 26.52 -17.87
N LEU A 389 -23.01 26.62 -16.99
CA LEU A 389 -23.00 26.02 -15.66
C LEU A 389 -23.98 26.68 -14.68
N MET A 390 -24.54 27.84 -15.04
CA MET A 390 -25.55 28.53 -14.20
C MET A 390 -26.93 27.84 -14.26
N ASP A 391 -27.21 27.09 -15.32
CA ASP A 391 -28.52 26.47 -15.59
C ASP A 391 -28.38 24.92 -15.73
N LEU A 392 -27.71 24.32 -14.76
CA LEU A 392 -27.56 22.87 -14.72
C LEU A 392 -28.77 22.17 -14.07
N PRO A 393 -29.08 20.92 -14.46
CA PRO A 393 -30.01 20.09 -13.74
C PRO A 393 -29.64 19.96 -12.26
N ASP A 394 -30.64 19.77 -11.41
CA ASP A 394 -30.39 19.42 -10.01
C ASP A 394 -29.52 18.16 -9.93
N ASP A 395 -28.74 18.05 -8.85
CA ASP A 395 -27.87 16.91 -8.60
C ASP A 395 -26.81 16.70 -9.70
N THR A 396 -26.23 17.82 -10.18
CA THR A 396 -25.10 17.82 -11.12
C THR A 396 -23.78 18.02 -10.39
N GLY A 397 -22.79 17.15 -10.64
CA GLY A 397 -21.38 17.32 -10.25
C GLY A 397 -20.55 17.91 -11.40
N ILE A 398 -19.82 19.00 -11.13
CA ILE A 398 -18.87 19.61 -12.07
C ILE A 398 -17.49 19.11 -11.72
N PHE A 399 -16.85 18.34 -12.62
CA PHE A 399 -15.49 17.82 -12.43
C PHE A 399 -14.48 18.69 -13.19
N ILE A 400 -13.65 19.43 -12.45
CA ILE A 400 -12.57 20.23 -13.03
C ILE A 400 -11.44 19.31 -13.46
N CYS A 401 -11.27 19.16 -14.77
CA CYS A 401 -10.24 18.36 -15.45
C CYS A 401 -9.09 19.25 -15.94
N ASN A 402 -8.52 20.06 -15.03
CA ASN A 402 -7.50 21.04 -15.36
C ASN A 402 -6.54 21.25 -14.17
N GLU A 403 -5.27 21.53 -14.46
CA GLU A 403 -4.25 21.81 -13.43
C GLU A 403 -4.47 23.12 -12.68
N TYR A 404 -5.18 24.07 -13.30
CA TYR A 404 -5.59 25.36 -12.69
C TYR A 404 -6.88 25.20 -11.88
N TYR A 405 -6.94 24.13 -11.07
CA TYR A 405 -8.13 23.78 -10.31
C TYR A 405 -8.59 24.90 -9.38
N THR A 406 -7.66 25.50 -8.64
CA THR A 406 -7.98 26.52 -7.64
C THR A 406 -8.60 27.75 -8.31
N GLU A 407 -7.98 28.25 -9.37
CA GLU A 407 -8.42 29.45 -10.10
C GLU A 407 -9.78 29.21 -10.78
N ILE A 408 -9.97 28.00 -11.34
CA ILE A 408 -11.25 27.65 -11.98
C ILE A 408 -12.34 27.52 -10.91
N ARG A 409 -12.06 26.92 -9.78
CA ARG A 409 -12.99 26.81 -8.66
C ARG A 409 -13.43 28.18 -8.15
N GLU A 410 -12.48 29.07 -7.89
CA GLU A 410 -12.76 30.47 -7.49
C GLU A 410 -13.57 31.21 -8.55
N GLN A 411 -13.30 31.02 -9.85
CA GLN A 411 -14.08 31.52 -10.94
C GLN A 411 -15.54 31.06 -10.86
N LEU A 412 -15.79 29.76 -10.72
CA LEU A 412 -17.13 29.19 -10.67
C LEU A 412 -17.90 29.64 -9.43
N GLU A 413 -17.25 29.73 -8.29
CA GLU A 413 -17.82 30.25 -7.05
C GLU A 413 -18.20 31.73 -7.21
N SER A 414 -17.33 32.56 -7.83
CA SER A 414 -17.60 33.97 -8.10
C SER A 414 -18.74 34.20 -9.08
N MET A 415 -18.94 33.26 -10.01
CA MET A 415 -20.10 33.27 -10.94
C MET A 415 -21.40 32.89 -10.24
N GLY A 416 -21.37 32.34 -9.04
CA GLY A 416 -22.54 31.89 -8.31
C GLY A 416 -23.07 30.52 -8.76
N VAL A 417 -22.21 29.66 -9.28
CA VAL A 417 -22.55 28.27 -9.62
C VAL A 417 -22.99 27.53 -8.35
N LYS A 418 -24.14 26.88 -8.40
CA LYS A 418 -24.75 26.20 -7.25
C LYS A 418 -24.41 24.70 -7.16
N SER A 419 -24.04 24.10 -8.29
CA SER A 419 -23.68 22.69 -8.37
C SER A 419 -22.38 22.40 -7.62
N SER A 420 -22.23 21.17 -7.14
CA SER A 420 -21.01 20.72 -6.49
C SER A 420 -19.82 20.76 -7.44
N ILE A 421 -18.70 21.28 -6.97
CA ILE A 421 -17.46 21.41 -7.74
C ILE A 421 -16.47 20.38 -7.20
N GLU A 422 -16.12 19.44 -8.05
CA GLU A 422 -15.19 18.34 -7.78
C GLU A 422 -13.93 18.49 -8.64
N TYR A 423 -12.91 17.71 -8.32
CA TYR A 423 -11.66 17.68 -9.05
C TYR A 423 -11.40 16.29 -9.66
N PHE A 424 -10.80 16.28 -10.83
CA PHE A 424 -10.25 15.08 -11.46
C PHE A 424 -8.81 15.34 -11.89
N SER A 425 -7.90 14.45 -11.50
CA SER A 425 -6.52 14.45 -11.98
C SER A 425 -6.00 13.04 -12.21
N ASP A 426 -5.31 12.86 -13.33
CA ASP A 426 -4.52 11.66 -13.66
C ASP A 426 -3.04 12.01 -13.88
N ARG A 427 -2.62 13.16 -13.39
CA ARG A 427 -1.23 13.61 -13.52
C ARG A 427 -0.36 13.01 -12.43
N TYR A 428 0.49 12.10 -12.83
CA TYR A 428 1.49 11.49 -11.99
C TYR A 428 2.88 11.75 -12.55
N PRO A 429 3.92 11.85 -11.72
CA PRO A 429 5.30 11.96 -12.18
C PRO A 429 5.63 10.86 -13.19
N ASN A 430 6.34 11.19 -14.25
CA ASN A 430 6.92 10.26 -15.24
C ASN A 430 5.97 9.42 -16.11
N THR A 431 4.64 9.52 -15.95
CA THR A 431 3.65 8.80 -16.76
C THR A 431 3.88 8.98 -18.27
N LEU A 432 4.25 10.18 -18.73
CA LEU A 432 4.49 10.47 -20.13
C LEU A 432 5.74 9.77 -20.69
N ALA A 433 6.80 9.63 -19.90
CA ALA A 433 8.02 8.96 -20.30
C ALA A 433 7.76 7.44 -20.50
N ARG A 434 7.05 6.81 -19.56
CA ARG A 434 6.67 5.39 -19.67
C ARG A 434 5.73 5.10 -20.82
N LYS A 435 4.73 5.94 -21.10
CA LYS A 435 3.84 5.79 -22.26
C LYS A 435 4.63 5.82 -23.59
N ARG A 436 5.67 6.64 -23.69
CA ARG A 436 6.56 6.68 -24.85
C ARG A 436 7.39 5.41 -25.00
N LEU A 437 7.91 4.87 -23.89
CA LEU A 437 8.68 3.62 -23.87
C LEU A 437 7.80 2.41 -24.22
N LYS A 438 6.62 2.24 -23.60
CA LYS A 438 5.66 1.17 -23.97
C LYS A 438 5.25 1.25 -25.45
N GLY A 439 5.17 2.44 -26.06
CA GLY A 439 4.92 2.63 -27.49
C GLY A 439 6.09 2.20 -28.39
N LEU A 440 7.33 2.37 -27.95
CA LEU A 440 8.52 1.94 -28.69
C LEU A 440 8.69 0.42 -28.71
N TRP A 441 8.35 -0.26 -27.61
CA TRP A 441 8.46 -1.73 -27.51
C TRP A 441 7.35 -2.51 -28.24
N LYS A 442 6.21 -1.88 -28.54
CA LYS A 442 5.16 -2.52 -29.36
C LYS A 442 5.50 -2.63 -30.85
N ASN A 443 6.58 -1.99 -31.31
CA ASN A 443 7.04 -1.97 -32.69
C ASN A 443 8.39 -2.71 -32.87
N VAL A 444 8.87 -3.45 -31.88
CA VAL A 444 9.98 -4.39 -31.94
C VAL A 444 9.46 -5.78 -31.64
#